data_69a4ecc32d45ed1436b1a9378cc79a0b
#
_entry.id   69a4ecc32d45ed1436b1a9378cc79a0b
#
_cell.length_a   1.000
_cell.length_b   1.000
_cell.length_c   1.000
_cell.angle_alpha   90.00
_cell.angle_beta   90.00
_cell.angle_gamma   90.00
#
_symmetry.space_group_name_H-M   'P 1'
#
loop_
_entity.id
_entity.type
_entity.pdbx_description
1 polymer ?
#
loop_
_entity_poly.entity_id
_entity_poly.type
_entity_poly.pdbx_seq_one_letter_code
_entity_poly.pdbx_strand_id
1 'polypeptide(L)'
;MSAVEVRHLSRSFDDRDILSDVSFTVGHGEIFGYLGPNGAGKTTTIRILLGLLAPDAGEVRVLGRDLAADDDARARIGVLFENNGLSDRMSAVGNLAYYAGLYSVDDPEERIDELLTLVGLADRREDLVGTYSTGMKRKLGIARAILHRPEVVFLDEPSSGLDPGAQRMVRDLIVELSRREEMTVFLNSHHLDEVERICSTVAILAGGRIRVFDTVANLTAASGRPAVTVSLADPGDRARACEAVGQLAFVAGCEMDGNGLVCTLSDPGATPDLIAALVGANFRIEEVRRSSRSLEEIYLEHVGSAEVAA
;
A
#
# COMPACT_ATOMS: atom_id res chain seq x y z
N MET A 1 20.92 4.64 -0.36
CA MET A 1 20.91 4.08 1.02
C MET A 1 19.50 3.62 1.31
N SER A 2 19.30 2.59 2.12
CA SER A 2 17.97 2.08 2.49
C SER A 2 17.46 2.75 3.76
N ALA A 3 16.17 3.12 3.79
CA ALA A 3 15.51 3.61 4.99
C ALA A 3 15.14 2.47 5.95
N VAL A 4 14.73 1.31 5.38
CA VAL A 4 14.47 0.08 6.14
C VAL A 4 15.20 -1.07 5.48
N GLU A 5 15.83 -1.92 6.27
CA GLU A 5 16.52 -3.12 5.80
C GLU A 5 16.20 -4.29 6.71
N VAL A 6 15.76 -5.38 6.09
CA VAL A 6 15.45 -6.65 6.76
C VAL A 6 16.22 -7.76 6.07
N ARG A 7 17.00 -8.53 6.83
CA ARG A 7 17.82 -9.64 6.33
C ARG A 7 17.58 -10.90 7.13
N HIS A 8 17.10 -11.94 6.45
CA HIS A 8 16.92 -13.30 6.99
C HIS A 8 16.13 -13.34 8.30
N LEU A 9 15.15 -12.44 8.45
CA LEU A 9 14.37 -12.29 9.67
C LEU A 9 13.51 -13.53 9.91
N SER A 10 13.65 -14.12 11.10
CA SER A 10 12.83 -15.23 11.56
C SER A 10 12.32 -14.97 12.97
N ARG A 11 11.06 -15.39 13.22
CA ARG A 11 10.43 -15.29 14.54
C ARG A 11 9.37 -16.35 14.72
N SER A 12 9.45 -17.05 15.84
CA SER A 12 8.47 -18.05 16.30
C SER A 12 7.86 -17.66 17.64
N PHE A 13 6.66 -18.13 17.91
CA PHE A 13 6.02 -18.08 19.21
C PHE A 13 5.59 -19.50 19.58
N ASP A 14 6.02 -19.96 20.73
CA ASP A 14 5.91 -21.35 21.14
C ASP A 14 6.45 -22.28 20.02
N ASP A 15 5.65 -23.21 19.50
CA ASP A 15 6.05 -24.10 18.41
C ASP A 15 5.57 -23.64 17.01
N ARG A 16 5.14 -22.37 16.88
CA ARG A 16 4.61 -21.85 15.61
C ARG A 16 5.54 -20.80 15.02
N ASP A 17 6.04 -21.09 13.83
CA ASP A 17 6.78 -20.12 13.00
C ASP A 17 5.83 -19.05 12.46
N ILE A 18 6.14 -17.79 12.79
CA ILE A 18 5.40 -16.62 12.30
C ILE A 18 6.13 -15.95 11.13
N LEU A 19 7.46 -15.87 11.22
CA LEU A 19 8.31 -15.33 10.17
C LEU A 19 9.45 -16.32 9.93
N SER A 20 9.74 -16.61 8.67
CA SER A 20 10.77 -17.55 8.24
C SER A 20 11.56 -16.96 7.08
N ASP A 21 12.78 -16.53 7.35
CA ASP A 21 13.73 -16.04 6.34
C ASP A 21 13.20 -14.86 5.51
N VAL A 22 12.60 -13.87 6.18
CA VAL A 22 12.04 -12.66 5.55
C VAL A 22 13.17 -11.69 5.24
N SER A 23 13.28 -11.26 3.98
CA SER A 23 14.28 -10.28 3.53
C SER A 23 13.66 -9.29 2.53
N PHE A 24 13.85 -7.99 2.78
CA PHE A 24 13.46 -6.89 1.89
C PHE A 24 14.16 -5.59 2.26
N THR A 25 14.09 -4.61 1.37
CA THR A 25 14.64 -3.25 1.60
C THR A 25 13.63 -2.20 1.17
N VAL A 26 13.64 -1.05 1.86
CA VAL A 26 12.84 0.13 1.50
C VAL A 26 13.78 1.31 1.28
N GLY A 27 13.65 1.99 0.16
CA GLY A 27 14.42 3.19 -0.16
C GLY A 27 13.96 4.42 0.62
N HIS A 28 14.80 5.45 0.68
CA HIS A 28 14.39 6.75 1.23
C HIS A 28 13.35 7.43 0.34
N GLY A 29 12.34 8.06 0.96
CA GLY A 29 11.29 8.80 0.26
C GLY A 29 10.26 7.90 -0.46
N GLU A 30 10.33 6.59 -0.28
CA GLU A 30 9.36 5.64 -0.84
C GLU A 30 8.11 5.53 0.01
N ILE A 31 6.97 5.31 -0.66
CA ILE A 31 5.78 4.74 -0.03
C ILE A 31 5.82 3.25 -0.35
N PHE A 32 6.14 2.45 0.67
CA PHE A 32 6.30 1.00 0.58
C PHE A 32 5.07 0.29 1.16
N GLY A 33 4.50 -0.64 0.38
CA GLY A 33 3.35 -1.46 0.79
C GLY A 33 3.79 -2.82 1.34
N TYR A 34 3.38 -3.15 2.57
CA TYR A 34 3.60 -4.45 3.20
C TYR A 34 2.29 -5.20 3.32
N LEU A 35 2.07 -6.17 2.46
CA LEU A 35 0.81 -6.85 2.23
C LEU A 35 0.82 -8.28 2.75
N GLY A 36 -0.35 -8.83 3.02
CA GLY A 36 -0.50 -10.23 3.38
C GLY A 36 -1.82 -10.49 4.10
N PRO A 37 -2.26 -11.73 4.22
CA PRO A 37 -3.48 -12.08 4.93
C PRO A 37 -3.35 -11.83 6.44
N ASN A 38 -4.48 -11.87 7.13
CA ASN A 38 -4.49 -11.78 8.59
C ASN A 38 -3.72 -12.96 9.19
N GLY A 39 -2.86 -12.67 10.17
CA GLY A 39 -2.01 -13.69 10.79
C GLY A 39 -0.73 -14.03 10.02
N ALA A 40 -0.46 -13.42 8.87
CA ALA A 40 0.77 -13.67 8.09
C ALA A 40 2.07 -13.23 8.77
N GLY A 41 2.00 -12.43 9.85
CA GLY A 41 3.18 -11.92 10.55
C GLY A 41 3.48 -10.44 10.34
N LYS A 42 2.60 -9.69 9.66
CA LYS A 42 2.82 -8.26 9.32
C LYS A 42 3.07 -7.39 10.57
N THR A 43 2.17 -7.42 11.54
CA THR A 43 2.32 -6.66 12.79
C THR A 43 3.54 -7.14 13.60
N THR A 44 3.87 -8.42 13.54
CA THR A 44 5.09 -8.97 14.16
C THR A 44 6.33 -8.36 13.53
N THR A 45 6.39 -8.27 12.21
CA THR A 45 7.49 -7.62 11.48
C THR A 45 7.64 -6.16 11.88
N ILE A 46 6.53 -5.39 11.91
CA ILE A 46 6.56 -3.98 12.34
C ILE A 46 7.06 -3.85 13.79
N ARG A 47 6.61 -4.69 14.71
CA ARG A 47 7.09 -4.65 16.10
C ARG A 47 8.58 -4.94 16.22
N ILE A 48 9.11 -5.85 15.41
CA ILE A 48 10.56 -6.13 15.37
C ILE A 48 11.32 -4.94 14.79
N LEU A 49 10.85 -4.35 13.69
CA LEU A 49 11.43 -3.15 13.08
C LEU A 49 11.49 -1.98 14.05
N LEU A 50 10.47 -1.82 14.89
CA LEU A 50 10.40 -0.77 15.92
C LEU A 50 11.19 -1.10 17.20
N GLY A 51 11.87 -2.25 17.26
CA GLY A 51 12.61 -2.69 18.45
C GLY A 51 11.72 -3.05 19.65
N LEU A 52 10.40 -3.28 19.41
CA LEU A 52 9.44 -3.69 20.44
C LEU A 52 9.41 -5.20 20.66
N LEU A 53 10.02 -5.96 19.77
CA LEU A 53 10.12 -7.40 19.81
C LEU A 53 11.47 -7.84 19.23
N ALA A 54 12.18 -8.73 19.92
CA ALA A 54 13.42 -9.27 19.41
C ALA A 54 13.17 -10.34 18.34
N PRO A 55 13.95 -10.41 17.25
CA PRO A 55 13.92 -11.53 16.33
C PRO A 55 14.59 -12.77 16.94
N ASP A 56 14.26 -13.97 16.44
CA ASP A 56 14.98 -15.20 16.80
C ASP A 56 16.24 -15.38 15.94
N ALA A 57 16.18 -14.90 14.68
CA ALA A 57 17.32 -14.85 13.77
C ALA A 57 17.17 -13.72 12.77
N GLY A 58 18.29 -13.35 12.13
CA GLY A 58 18.33 -12.28 11.14
C GLY A 58 18.64 -10.91 11.76
N GLU A 59 18.61 -9.89 10.91
CA GLU A 59 18.96 -8.52 11.27
C GLU A 59 17.94 -7.56 10.68
N VAL A 60 17.56 -6.54 11.46
CA VAL A 60 16.70 -5.44 11.00
C VAL A 60 17.39 -4.10 11.27
N ARG A 61 17.29 -3.18 10.33
CA ARG A 61 17.79 -1.81 10.48
C ARG A 61 16.78 -0.82 9.97
N VAL A 62 16.58 0.26 10.70
CA VAL A 62 15.82 1.43 10.28
C VAL A 62 16.75 2.63 10.35
N LEU A 63 16.86 3.38 9.26
CA LEU A 63 17.85 4.46 9.10
C LEU A 63 19.31 3.99 9.39
N GLY A 64 19.62 2.74 9.05
CA GLY A 64 20.91 2.11 9.29
C GLY A 64 21.17 1.73 10.75
N ARG A 65 20.19 1.84 11.66
CA ARG A 65 20.28 1.60 13.10
C ARG A 65 19.37 0.45 13.55
N ASP A 66 19.78 -0.19 14.63
CA ASP A 66 18.91 -1.11 15.37
C ASP A 66 18.11 -0.30 16.40
N LEU A 67 16.80 -0.18 16.18
CA LEU A 67 15.92 0.59 17.05
C LEU A 67 15.75 -0.03 18.44
N ALA A 68 16.11 -1.30 18.65
CA ALA A 68 16.10 -1.90 19.98
C ALA A 68 17.18 -1.31 20.89
N ALA A 69 18.26 -0.79 20.31
CA ALA A 69 19.44 -0.31 21.02
C ALA A 69 19.70 1.21 20.86
N ASP A 70 18.89 1.93 20.06
CA ASP A 70 19.17 3.31 19.67
C ASP A 70 17.92 4.20 19.86
N ASP A 71 17.85 4.89 21.01
CA ASP A 71 16.73 5.78 21.35
C ASP A 71 16.71 7.05 20.46
N ASP A 72 17.88 7.56 20.05
CA ASP A 72 17.97 8.71 19.15
C ASP A 72 17.40 8.36 17.78
N ALA A 73 17.63 7.14 17.29
CA ALA A 73 17.03 6.68 16.06
C ALA A 73 15.51 6.53 16.20
N ARG A 74 14.99 6.11 17.35
CA ARG A 74 13.53 6.06 17.61
C ARG A 74 12.87 7.43 17.55
N ALA A 75 13.55 8.48 17.99
CA ALA A 75 13.04 9.86 17.91
C ALA A 75 12.84 10.35 16.45
N ARG A 76 13.41 9.65 15.47
CA ARG A 76 13.26 9.95 14.03
C ARG A 76 12.19 9.10 13.34
N ILE A 77 11.41 8.34 14.11
CA ILE A 77 10.40 7.40 13.61
C ILE A 77 9.00 7.82 14.07
N GLY A 78 8.09 7.93 13.12
CA GLY A 78 6.67 8.09 13.40
C GLY A 78 5.95 6.75 13.36
N VAL A 79 4.93 6.57 14.19
CA VAL A 79 4.16 5.31 14.23
C VAL A 79 2.68 5.59 14.40
N LEU A 80 1.85 4.99 13.56
CA LEU A 80 0.41 4.90 13.74
C LEU A 80 0.01 3.43 13.74
N PHE A 81 -0.38 2.93 14.89
CA PHE A 81 -1.02 1.62 15.03
C PHE A 81 -2.54 1.71 14.84
N GLU A 82 -3.21 0.56 14.84
CA GLU A 82 -4.67 0.48 14.83
C GLU A 82 -5.27 1.35 15.95
N ASN A 83 -4.69 1.29 17.15
CA ASN A 83 -4.99 2.26 18.20
C ASN A 83 -4.22 3.56 17.93
N ASN A 84 -4.95 4.65 17.72
CA ASN A 84 -4.37 5.95 17.37
C ASN A 84 -3.51 6.59 18.48
N GLY A 85 -3.51 6.05 19.70
CA GLY A 85 -2.78 6.61 20.85
C GLY A 85 -3.29 7.98 21.29
N LEU A 86 -4.56 8.30 21.02
CA LEU A 86 -5.18 9.57 21.38
C LEU A 86 -6.01 9.45 22.67
N SER A 87 -6.02 10.50 23.46
CA SER A 87 -6.90 10.62 24.63
C SER A 87 -8.23 11.23 24.21
N ASP A 88 -9.32 10.48 24.37
CA ASP A 88 -10.69 10.96 24.12
C ASP A 88 -11.11 12.13 25.04
N ARG A 89 -10.42 12.31 26.18
CA ARG A 89 -10.70 13.33 27.18
C ARG A 89 -9.94 14.64 26.95
N MET A 90 -9.12 14.71 25.93
CA MET A 90 -8.36 15.91 25.54
C MET A 90 -8.87 16.43 24.20
N SER A 91 -8.67 17.73 23.96
CA SER A 91 -8.89 18.32 22.65
C SER A 91 -7.84 17.83 21.63
N ALA A 92 -8.03 18.12 20.33
CA ALA A 92 -7.03 17.81 19.32
C ALA A 92 -5.72 18.53 19.60
N VAL A 93 -5.77 19.83 19.92
CA VAL A 93 -4.58 20.61 20.34
C VAL A 93 -3.94 20.00 21.57
N GLY A 94 -4.73 19.68 22.59
CA GLY A 94 -4.19 19.07 23.83
C GLY A 94 -3.49 17.75 23.58
N ASN A 95 -4.04 16.89 22.72
CA ASN A 95 -3.38 15.65 22.33
C ASN A 95 -2.03 15.93 21.64
N LEU A 96 -2.00 16.79 20.63
CA LEU A 96 -0.77 17.10 19.90
C LEU A 96 0.25 17.82 20.81
N ALA A 97 -0.17 18.74 21.67
CA ALA A 97 0.73 19.43 22.61
C ALA A 97 1.39 18.45 23.60
N TYR A 98 0.64 17.45 24.08
CA TYR A 98 1.19 16.40 24.92
C TYR A 98 2.35 15.66 24.21
N TYR A 99 2.14 15.24 22.97
CA TYR A 99 3.18 14.54 22.20
C TYR A 99 4.29 15.49 21.76
N ALA A 100 4.01 16.75 21.45
CA ALA A 100 5.04 17.74 21.15
C ALA A 100 6.01 17.93 22.32
N GLY A 101 5.48 17.96 23.55
CA GLY A 101 6.31 17.97 24.76
C GLY A 101 7.13 16.70 24.94
N LEU A 102 6.56 15.53 24.62
CA LEU A 102 7.27 14.23 24.73
C LEU A 102 8.43 14.14 23.75
N TYR A 103 8.25 14.63 22.51
CA TYR A 103 9.28 14.61 21.47
C TYR A 103 10.17 15.86 21.47
N SER A 104 9.95 16.81 22.38
CA SER A 104 10.69 18.08 22.43
C SER A 104 10.65 18.83 21.10
N VAL A 105 9.46 18.93 20.50
CA VAL A 105 9.27 19.60 19.21
C VAL A 105 9.53 21.10 19.36
N ASP A 106 10.36 21.66 18.49
CA ASP A 106 10.60 23.09 18.41
C ASP A 106 9.34 23.78 17.85
N ASP A 107 9.02 24.97 18.36
CA ASP A 107 7.87 25.78 17.98
C ASP A 107 6.55 24.97 17.88
N PRO A 108 6.16 24.27 18.97
CA PRO A 108 5.09 23.29 18.93
C PRO A 108 3.73 23.87 18.53
N GLU A 109 3.44 25.13 18.87
CA GLU A 109 2.16 25.77 18.52
C GLU A 109 2.02 25.94 17.01
N GLU A 110 3.07 26.45 16.35
CA GLU A 110 3.09 26.62 14.89
C GLU A 110 2.96 25.25 14.18
N ARG A 111 3.71 24.26 14.64
CA ARG A 111 3.65 22.91 14.07
C ARG A 111 2.28 22.24 14.26
N ILE A 112 1.63 22.41 15.40
CA ILE A 112 0.30 21.90 15.66
C ILE A 112 -0.73 22.57 14.74
N ASP A 113 -0.66 23.88 14.57
CA ASP A 113 -1.55 24.63 13.69
C ASP A 113 -1.40 24.22 12.23
N GLU A 114 -0.15 24.06 11.78
CA GLU A 114 0.17 23.55 10.46
C GLU A 114 -0.50 22.18 10.23
N LEU A 115 -0.28 21.23 11.14
CA LEU A 115 -0.79 19.87 11.02
C LEU A 115 -2.31 19.80 11.10
N LEU A 116 -2.95 20.53 12.03
CA LEU A 116 -4.40 20.55 12.13
C LEU A 116 -5.06 21.14 10.89
N THR A 117 -4.42 22.16 10.29
CA THR A 117 -4.87 22.73 9.00
C THR A 117 -4.73 21.68 7.89
N LEU A 118 -3.60 21.02 7.80
CA LEU A 118 -3.30 20.03 6.77
C LEU A 118 -4.25 18.82 6.81
N VAL A 119 -4.58 18.33 8.01
CA VAL A 119 -5.53 17.22 8.17
C VAL A 119 -7.00 17.67 8.14
N GLY A 120 -7.26 18.97 7.98
CA GLY A 120 -8.61 19.54 7.92
C GLY A 120 -9.37 19.45 9.24
N LEU A 121 -8.68 19.70 10.37
CA LEU A 121 -9.25 19.69 11.72
C LEU A 121 -9.07 21.04 12.45
N ALA A 122 -8.63 22.10 11.76
CA ALA A 122 -8.38 23.40 12.36
C ALA A 122 -9.62 23.98 13.08
N ASP A 123 -10.81 23.89 12.46
CA ASP A 123 -12.07 24.40 13.02
C ASP A 123 -12.59 23.57 14.22
N ARG A 124 -12.02 22.41 14.44
CA ARG A 124 -12.42 21.49 15.52
C ARG A 124 -11.33 21.29 16.56
N ARG A 125 -10.28 22.11 16.51
CA ARG A 125 -9.04 21.98 17.30
C ARG A 125 -9.26 21.87 18.81
N GLU A 126 -10.27 22.58 19.33
CA GLU A 126 -10.59 22.64 20.78
C GLU A 126 -11.63 21.59 21.20
N ASP A 127 -12.26 20.89 20.25
CA ASP A 127 -13.24 19.87 20.55
C ASP A 127 -12.56 18.64 21.18
N LEU A 128 -13.25 18.00 22.11
CA LEU A 128 -12.78 16.75 22.71
C LEU A 128 -12.71 15.65 21.63
N VAL A 129 -11.59 14.94 21.56
CA VAL A 129 -11.36 13.87 20.60
C VAL A 129 -12.38 12.73 20.74
N GLY A 130 -12.97 12.55 21.93
CA GLY A 130 -14.08 11.63 22.16
C GLY A 130 -15.31 11.90 21.28
N THR A 131 -15.50 13.14 20.79
CA THR A 131 -16.62 13.54 19.91
C THR A 131 -16.29 13.36 18.42
N TYR A 132 -15.06 12.99 18.07
CA TYR A 132 -14.61 12.85 16.69
C TYR A 132 -15.14 11.57 16.06
N SER A 133 -15.43 11.63 14.76
CA SER A 133 -15.66 10.41 13.96
C SER A 133 -14.38 9.58 13.87
N THR A 134 -14.51 8.31 13.52
CA THR A 134 -13.37 7.40 13.32
C THR A 134 -12.37 8.00 12.31
N GLY A 135 -12.85 8.57 11.19
CA GLY A 135 -12.01 9.24 10.21
C GLY A 135 -11.27 10.47 10.75
N MET A 136 -11.92 11.29 11.57
CA MET A 136 -11.28 12.44 12.23
C MET A 136 -10.19 11.96 13.22
N LYS A 137 -10.46 10.92 14.01
CA LYS A 137 -9.47 10.33 14.92
C LYS A 137 -8.28 9.78 14.16
N ARG A 138 -8.51 9.15 12.98
CA ARG A 138 -7.44 8.62 12.14
C ARG A 138 -6.55 9.73 11.59
N LYS A 139 -7.15 10.81 11.07
CA LYS A 139 -6.42 12.00 10.60
C LYS A 139 -5.57 12.63 11.71
N LEU A 140 -6.13 12.79 12.90
CA LEU A 140 -5.40 13.30 14.06
C LEU A 140 -4.27 12.35 14.49
N GLY A 141 -4.48 11.02 14.40
CA GLY A 141 -3.47 10.02 14.66
C GLY A 141 -2.31 10.09 13.67
N ILE A 142 -2.58 10.36 12.38
CA ILE A 142 -1.54 10.61 11.38
C ILE A 142 -0.77 11.90 11.73
N ALA A 143 -1.48 13.01 12.03
CA ALA A 143 -0.85 14.25 12.44
C ALA A 143 0.08 14.06 13.65
N ARG A 144 -0.37 13.29 14.67
CA ARG A 144 0.46 12.91 15.82
C ARG A 144 1.69 12.12 15.41
N ALA A 145 1.56 11.16 14.48
CA ALA A 145 2.67 10.31 14.06
C ALA A 145 3.79 11.08 13.35
N ILE A 146 3.46 12.23 12.74
CA ILE A 146 4.44 13.05 11.98
C ILE A 146 4.78 14.39 12.67
N LEU A 147 4.27 14.62 13.88
CA LEU A 147 4.40 15.87 14.62
C LEU A 147 5.87 16.31 14.79
N HIS A 148 6.74 15.40 15.07
CA HIS A 148 8.17 15.58 15.30
C HIS A 148 9.04 15.46 14.03
N ARG A 149 8.44 15.54 12.83
CA ARG A 149 9.12 15.48 11.52
C ARG A 149 9.98 14.21 11.35
N PRO A 150 9.39 13.01 11.48
CA PRO A 150 10.15 11.76 11.35
C PRO A 150 10.64 11.54 9.93
N GLU A 151 11.75 10.82 9.77
CA GLU A 151 12.27 10.42 8.45
C GLU A 151 11.57 9.18 7.91
N VAL A 152 11.05 8.33 8.80
CA VAL A 152 10.28 7.13 8.46
C VAL A 152 9.00 7.10 9.28
N VAL A 153 7.86 6.85 8.65
CA VAL A 153 6.59 6.63 9.35
C VAL A 153 6.06 5.23 9.07
N PHE A 154 5.70 4.51 10.13
CA PHE A 154 5.03 3.22 10.07
C PHE A 154 3.53 3.42 10.27
N LEU A 155 2.74 3.04 9.28
CA LEU A 155 1.28 3.12 9.30
C LEU A 155 0.70 1.72 9.27
N ASP A 156 0.10 1.30 10.38
CA ASP A 156 -0.53 -0.01 10.50
C ASP A 156 -2.03 0.14 10.29
N GLU A 157 -2.51 -0.33 9.12
CA GLU A 157 -3.91 -0.29 8.69
C GLU A 157 -4.56 1.11 8.80
N PRO A 158 -3.98 2.18 8.19
CA PRO A 158 -4.43 3.57 8.40
C PRO A 158 -5.85 3.84 7.91
N SER A 159 -6.36 3.05 6.98
CA SER A 159 -7.70 3.22 6.38
C SER A 159 -8.74 2.21 6.91
N SER A 160 -8.34 1.32 7.84
CA SER A 160 -9.24 0.28 8.37
C SER A 160 -10.42 0.88 9.11
N GLY A 161 -11.62 0.34 8.86
CA GLY A 161 -12.87 0.75 9.50
C GLY A 161 -13.40 2.11 9.05
N LEU A 162 -12.86 2.69 7.99
CA LEU A 162 -13.32 3.94 7.40
C LEU A 162 -14.27 3.68 6.23
N ASP A 163 -15.22 4.60 6.00
CA ASP A 163 -16.00 4.63 4.77
C ASP A 163 -15.11 4.97 3.54
N PRO A 164 -15.57 4.64 2.30
CA PRO A 164 -14.75 4.85 1.10
C PRO A 164 -14.29 6.30 0.88
N GLY A 165 -15.09 7.28 1.31
CA GLY A 165 -14.73 8.70 1.21
C GLY A 165 -13.58 9.06 2.16
N ALA A 166 -13.66 8.59 3.41
CA ALA A 166 -12.63 8.78 4.42
C ALA A 166 -11.33 8.03 4.08
N GLN A 167 -11.44 6.81 3.52
CA GLN A 167 -10.28 6.05 3.02
C GLN A 167 -9.52 6.84 1.95
N ARG A 168 -10.25 7.40 0.97
CA ARG A 168 -9.66 8.23 -0.07
C ARG A 168 -8.93 9.45 0.51
N MET A 169 -9.57 10.15 1.46
CA MET A 169 -8.94 11.32 2.10
C MET A 169 -7.67 10.96 2.88
N VAL A 170 -7.67 9.83 3.60
CA VAL A 170 -6.47 9.35 4.34
C VAL A 170 -5.36 9.00 3.36
N ARG A 171 -5.68 8.32 2.26
CA ARG A 171 -4.71 7.99 1.22
C ARG A 171 -4.08 9.24 0.60
N ASP A 172 -4.90 10.21 0.19
CA ASP A 172 -4.44 11.44 -0.45
C ASP A 172 -3.55 12.24 0.55
N LEU A 173 -3.90 12.24 1.84
CA LEU A 173 -3.10 12.81 2.92
C LEU A 173 -1.73 12.13 3.05
N ILE A 174 -1.66 10.79 3.03
CA ILE A 174 -0.39 10.05 3.11
C ILE A 174 0.54 10.44 1.95
N VAL A 175 0.01 10.53 0.73
CA VAL A 175 0.80 10.93 -0.45
C VAL A 175 1.28 12.38 -0.32
N GLU A 176 0.42 13.31 0.10
CA GLU A 176 0.78 14.70 0.31
C GLU A 176 1.89 14.85 1.34
N LEU A 177 1.74 14.20 2.49
CA LEU A 177 2.70 14.22 3.58
C LEU A 177 4.05 13.62 3.18
N SER A 178 4.05 12.46 2.51
CA SER A 178 5.28 11.83 2.04
C SER A 178 6.09 12.76 1.14
N ARG A 179 5.40 13.50 0.25
CA ARG A 179 6.06 14.45 -0.65
C ARG A 179 6.52 15.73 0.06
N ARG A 180 5.68 16.28 0.94
CA ARG A 180 5.94 17.56 1.59
C ARG A 180 7.04 17.45 2.64
N GLU A 181 7.06 16.37 3.41
CA GLU A 181 8.02 16.14 4.49
C GLU A 181 9.23 15.30 4.02
N GLU A 182 9.26 14.89 2.74
CA GLU A 182 10.30 14.03 2.15
C GLU A 182 10.53 12.73 2.93
N MET A 183 9.48 12.20 3.59
CA MET A 183 9.58 11.05 4.47
C MET A 183 9.29 9.73 3.76
N THR A 184 9.89 8.69 4.25
CA THR A 184 9.61 7.31 3.87
C THR A 184 8.38 6.80 4.60
N VAL A 185 7.46 6.16 3.88
CA VAL A 185 6.24 5.57 4.46
C VAL A 185 6.30 4.06 4.36
N PHE A 186 6.23 3.38 5.50
CA PHE A 186 6.00 1.94 5.59
C PHE A 186 4.51 1.70 5.87
N LEU A 187 3.77 1.29 4.84
CA LEU A 187 2.33 1.10 4.89
C LEU A 187 1.98 -0.38 5.00
N ASN A 188 1.44 -0.82 6.14
CA ASN A 188 0.75 -2.09 6.24
C ASN A 188 -0.73 -1.89 5.92
N SER A 189 -1.24 -2.56 4.90
CA SER A 189 -2.64 -2.51 4.51
C SER A 189 -3.09 -3.82 3.88
N HIS A 190 -4.38 -4.12 4.01
CA HIS A 190 -5.03 -5.19 3.26
C HIS A 190 -5.90 -4.64 2.10
N HIS A 191 -5.96 -3.33 1.93
CA HIS A 191 -6.65 -2.65 0.83
C HIS A 191 -5.75 -2.55 -0.40
N LEU A 192 -5.80 -3.56 -1.26
CA LEU A 192 -4.91 -3.69 -2.43
C LEU A 192 -5.02 -2.53 -3.41
N ASP A 193 -6.24 -2.04 -3.66
CA ASP A 193 -6.49 -0.85 -4.49
C ASP A 193 -5.79 0.40 -3.98
N GLU A 194 -5.73 0.57 -2.65
CA GLU A 194 -5.06 1.69 -2.02
C GLU A 194 -3.55 1.60 -2.24
N VAL A 195 -2.99 0.43 -1.96
CA VAL A 195 -1.55 0.14 -2.12
C VAL A 195 -1.13 0.29 -3.59
N GLU A 196 -1.89 -0.24 -4.53
CA GLU A 196 -1.61 -0.12 -5.97
C GLU A 196 -1.51 1.34 -6.42
N ARG A 197 -2.33 2.23 -5.84
CA ARG A 197 -2.39 3.65 -6.21
C ARG A 197 -1.29 4.51 -5.65
N ILE A 198 -0.77 4.19 -4.45
CA ILE A 198 0.15 5.11 -3.75
C ILE A 198 1.53 4.52 -3.49
N CYS A 199 1.68 3.20 -3.47
CA CYS A 199 2.98 2.58 -3.20
C CYS A 199 3.84 2.48 -4.46
N SER A 200 5.12 2.73 -4.32
CA SER A 200 6.11 2.52 -5.38
C SER A 200 6.56 1.06 -5.44
N THR A 201 6.75 0.45 -4.29
CA THR A 201 7.24 -0.91 -4.11
C THR A 201 6.36 -1.65 -3.11
N VAL A 202 6.19 -2.94 -3.29
CA VAL A 202 5.41 -3.78 -2.39
C VAL A 202 6.14 -5.07 -2.04
N ALA A 203 5.87 -5.58 -0.84
CA ALA A 203 6.19 -6.95 -0.45
C ALA A 203 4.92 -7.67 -0.02
N ILE A 204 4.68 -8.87 -0.55
CA ILE A 204 3.56 -9.73 -0.16
C ILE A 204 4.09 -10.84 0.75
N LEU A 205 3.64 -10.83 2.00
CA LEU A 205 3.95 -11.83 3.01
C LEU A 205 2.83 -12.88 3.07
N ALA A 206 3.18 -14.15 2.86
CA ALA A 206 2.24 -15.25 3.04
C ALA A 206 2.96 -16.49 3.60
N GLY A 207 2.35 -17.15 4.60
CA GLY A 207 2.98 -18.27 5.29
C GLY A 207 4.32 -17.92 5.95
N GLY A 208 4.43 -16.71 6.51
CA GLY A 208 5.64 -16.21 7.17
C GLY A 208 6.82 -15.90 6.24
N ARG A 209 6.63 -15.89 4.92
CA ARG A 209 7.70 -15.65 3.92
C ARG A 209 7.29 -14.58 2.93
N ILE A 210 8.27 -13.83 2.40
CA ILE A 210 8.02 -12.94 1.26
C ILE A 210 7.80 -13.80 0.02
N ARG A 211 6.63 -13.66 -0.60
CA ARG A 211 6.27 -14.32 -1.85
C ARG A 211 6.54 -13.45 -3.07
N VAL A 212 6.36 -12.15 -2.90
CA VAL A 212 6.58 -11.15 -3.94
C VAL A 212 7.30 -9.96 -3.31
N PHE A 213 8.29 -9.41 -3.98
CA PHE A 213 8.94 -8.15 -3.64
C PHE A 213 9.39 -7.48 -4.94
N ASP A 214 8.67 -6.45 -5.37
CA ASP A 214 8.98 -5.70 -6.59
C ASP A 214 8.26 -4.34 -6.58
N THR A 215 8.55 -3.50 -7.57
CA THR A 215 7.79 -2.28 -7.80
C THR A 215 6.38 -2.61 -8.29
N VAL A 216 5.40 -1.80 -7.90
CA VAL A 216 4.01 -1.94 -8.38
C VAL A 216 3.97 -1.87 -9.90
N ALA A 217 4.77 -0.97 -10.50
CA ALA A 217 4.87 -0.84 -11.96
C ALA A 217 5.35 -2.12 -12.64
N ASN A 218 6.37 -2.80 -12.09
CA ASN A 218 6.85 -4.07 -12.64
C ASN A 218 5.80 -5.18 -12.50
N LEU A 219 5.19 -5.28 -11.32
CA LEU A 219 4.19 -6.31 -11.05
C LEU A 219 2.97 -6.17 -11.98
N THR A 220 2.46 -4.97 -12.14
CA THR A 220 1.30 -4.71 -13.01
C THR A 220 1.65 -4.80 -14.50
N ALA A 221 2.92 -4.56 -14.88
CA ALA A 221 3.43 -4.73 -16.23
C ALA A 221 3.87 -6.16 -16.55
N ALA A 222 4.30 -6.94 -15.56
CA ALA A 222 5.00 -8.23 -15.72
C ALA A 222 4.13 -9.41 -16.14
N SER A 223 2.90 -9.21 -16.53
CA SER A 223 2.06 -10.31 -17.05
C SER A 223 2.41 -10.69 -18.49
N GLY A 224 3.69 -10.81 -18.78
CA GLY A 224 4.24 -11.52 -19.92
C GLY A 224 3.88 -11.01 -21.32
N ARG A 225 2.65 -10.66 -21.61
CA ARG A 225 2.21 -10.12 -22.92
C ARG A 225 1.15 -9.05 -22.68
N PRO A 226 1.25 -7.88 -23.35
CA PRO A 226 0.27 -6.82 -23.20
C PRO A 226 -1.10 -7.36 -23.59
N ALA A 227 -2.04 -7.30 -22.68
CA ALA A 227 -3.42 -7.67 -22.95
C ALA A 227 -4.28 -6.40 -23.11
N VAL A 228 -5.27 -6.48 -23.98
CA VAL A 228 -6.22 -5.42 -24.26
C VAL A 228 -7.63 -5.99 -24.15
N THR A 229 -8.44 -5.42 -23.27
CA THR A 229 -9.85 -5.74 -23.17
C THR A 229 -10.62 -4.84 -24.13
N VAL A 230 -11.43 -5.45 -24.98
CA VAL A 230 -12.29 -4.78 -25.94
C VAL A 230 -13.74 -5.13 -25.64
N SER A 231 -14.55 -4.14 -25.27
CA SER A 231 -15.99 -4.28 -25.13
C SER A 231 -16.67 -3.99 -26.44
N LEU A 232 -17.58 -4.88 -26.87
CA LEU A 232 -18.34 -4.72 -28.09
C LEU A 232 -19.75 -4.25 -27.77
N ALA A 233 -20.31 -3.38 -28.63
CA ALA A 233 -21.67 -2.86 -28.46
C ALA A 233 -22.74 -3.97 -28.63
N ASP A 234 -22.43 -5.05 -29.37
CA ASP A 234 -23.27 -6.24 -29.45
C ASP A 234 -22.55 -7.44 -28.84
N PRO A 235 -23.03 -7.93 -27.68
CA PRO A 235 -22.45 -9.12 -27.07
C PRO A 235 -22.52 -10.40 -27.92
N GLY A 236 -23.40 -10.46 -28.88
CA GLY A 236 -23.53 -11.58 -29.83
C GLY A 236 -22.38 -11.70 -30.84
N ASP A 237 -21.64 -10.62 -31.05
CA ASP A 237 -20.52 -10.58 -31.97
C ASP A 237 -19.19 -11.10 -31.38
N ARG A 238 -19.12 -11.38 -30.07
CA ARG A 238 -17.87 -11.74 -29.38
C ARG A 238 -17.14 -12.93 -29.97
N ALA A 239 -17.85 -14.02 -30.25
CA ALA A 239 -17.22 -15.23 -30.80
C ALA A 239 -16.62 -14.97 -32.17
N ARG A 240 -17.35 -14.25 -33.05
CA ARG A 240 -16.89 -13.88 -34.37
C ARG A 240 -15.72 -12.90 -34.36
N ALA A 241 -15.75 -11.94 -33.40
CA ALA A 241 -14.68 -10.98 -33.24
C ALA A 241 -13.42 -11.67 -32.69
N CYS A 242 -13.56 -12.57 -31.70
CA CYS A 242 -12.44 -13.33 -31.15
C CYS A 242 -11.75 -14.22 -32.22
N GLU A 243 -12.55 -14.86 -33.07
CA GLU A 243 -12.01 -15.64 -34.20
C GLU A 243 -11.28 -14.73 -35.22
N ALA A 244 -11.87 -13.57 -35.55
CA ALA A 244 -11.25 -12.64 -36.48
C ALA A 244 -9.92 -12.08 -36.02
N VAL A 245 -9.82 -11.68 -34.72
CA VAL A 245 -8.57 -11.14 -34.17
C VAL A 245 -7.55 -12.23 -33.87
N GLY A 246 -7.97 -13.45 -33.56
CA GLY A 246 -7.09 -14.59 -33.34
C GLY A 246 -6.25 -14.99 -34.55
N GLN A 247 -6.61 -14.55 -35.74
CA GLN A 247 -5.86 -14.78 -36.99
C GLN A 247 -4.79 -13.71 -37.26
N LEU A 248 -4.75 -12.64 -36.46
CA LEU A 248 -3.80 -11.55 -36.67
C LEU A 248 -2.42 -11.94 -36.10
N ALA A 249 -1.37 -11.69 -36.87
CA ALA A 249 0.01 -12.11 -36.50
C ALA A 249 0.51 -11.48 -35.20
N PHE A 250 -0.02 -10.33 -34.80
CA PHE A 250 0.35 -9.63 -33.56
C PHE A 250 -0.55 -9.99 -32.37
N VAL A 251 -1.56 -10.86 -32.54
CA VAL A 251 -2.41 -11.38 -31.47
C VAL A 251 -1.95 -12.77 -31.09
N ALA A 252 -1.46 -12.91 -29.88
CA ALA A 252 -0.96 -14.18 -29.35
C ALA A 252 -2.08 -15.07 -28.77
N GLY A 253 -3.22 -14.48 -28.43
CA GLY A 253 -4.42 -15.17 -27.92
C GLY A 253 -5.60 -14.21 -27.80
N CYS A 254 -6.81 -14.78 -27.86
CA CYS A 254 -8.04 -14.06 -27.62
C CYS A 254 -8.98 -14.96 -26.79
N GLU A 255 -9.48 -14.42 -25.69
CA GLU A 255 -10.43 -15.08 -24.79
C GLU A 255 -11.65 -14.18 -24.61
N MET A 256 -12.82 -14.79 -24.37
CA MET A 256 -14.03 -14.06 -24.05
C MET A 256 -14.14 -13.89 -22.53
N ASP A 257 -14.29 -12.66 -22.08
CA ASP A 257 -14.48 -12.32 -20.68
C ASP A 257 -15.67 -11.37 -20.49
N GLY A 258 -16.63 -11.79 -19.69
CA GLY A 258 -17.85 -11.01 -19.42
C GLY A 258 -18.51 -10.50 -20.69
N ASN A 259 -18.55 -9.18 -20.88
CA ASN A 259 -19.12 -8.52 -22.06
C ASN A 259 -18.10 -8.18 -23.16
N GLY A 260 -16.84 -8.64 -23.04
CA GLY A 260 -15.75 -8.26 -23.95
C GLY A 260 -14.87 -9.40 -24.43
N LEU A 261 -13.79 -9.00 -25.05
CA LEU A 261 -12.69 -9.85 -25.49
C LEU A 261 -11.42 -9.42 -24.75
N VAL A 262 -10.65 -10.37 -24.26
CA VAL A 262 -9.29 -10.14 -23.76
C VAL A 262 -8.32 -10.63 -24.83
N CYS A 263 -7.67 -9.69 -25.50
CA CYS A 263 -6.72 -9.96 -26.57
C CYS A 263 -5.29 -9.83 -26.03
N THR A 264 -4.51 -10.90 -26.06
CA THR A 264 -3.09 -10.89 -25.73
C THR A 264 -2.29 -10.49 -26.96
N LEU A 265 -1.53 -9.40 -26.90
CA LEU A 265 -0.75 -8.89 -28.01
C LEU A 265 0.73 -9.32 -27.90
N SER A 266 1.38 -9.48 -29.04
CA SER A 266 2.82 -9.75 -29.11
C SER A 266 3.66 -8.48 -28.95
N ASP A 267 3.06 -7.30 -29.25
CA ASP A 267 3.65 -5.97 -29.14
C ASP A 267 2.68 -5.01 -28.44
N PRO A 268 3.12 -4.29 -27.38
CA PRO A 268 2.31 -3.26 -26.72
C PRO A 268 1.83 -2.15 -27.65
N GLY A 269 2.56 -1.88 -28.73
CA GLY A 269 2.25 -0.88 -29.74
C GLY A 269 1.12 -1.27 -30.71
N ALA A 270 0.74 -2.54 -30.77
CA ALA A 270 -0.25 -3.06 -31.74
C ALA A 270 -1.72 -2.80 -31.35
N THR A 271 -1.99 -2.10 -30.24
CA THR A 271 -3.39 -1.73 -29.85
C THR A 271 -4.13 -0.96 -30.96
N PRO A 272 -3.55 0.05 -31.65
CA PRO A 272 -4.21 0.73 -32.74
C PRO A 272 -4.55 -0.20 -33.92
N ASP A 273 -3.67 -1.15 -34.22
CA ASP A 273 -3.88 -2.11 -35.32
C ASP A 273 -4.99 -3.10 -34.97
N LEU A 274 -5.11 -3.52 -33.70
CA LEU A 274 -6.22 -4.33 -33.19
C LEU A 274 -7.55 -3.60 -33.37
N ILE A 275 -7.61 -2.32 -32.98
CA ILE A 275 -8.82 -1.50 -33.15
C ILE A 275 -9.18 -1.36 -34.64
N ALA A 276 -8.19 -1.05 -35.48
CA ALA A 276 -8.41 -0.91 -36.94
C ALA A 276 -8.92 -2.22 -37.55
N ALA A 277 -8.39 -3.37 -37.16
CA ALA A 277 -8.83 -4.68 -37.62
C ALA A 277 -10.28 -4.99 -37.23
N LEU A 278 -10.65 -4.73 -35.96
CA LEU A 278 -12.02 -4.93 -35.48
C LEU A 278 -13.02 -4.00 -36.19
N VAL A 279 -12.70 -2.72 -36.34
CA VAL A 279 -13.53 -1.75 -37.04
C VAL A 279 -13.64 -2.10 -38.55
N GLY A 280 -12.53 -2.51 -39.17
CA GLY A 280 -12.49 -2.96 -40.58
C GLY A 280 -13.33 -4.22 -40.82
N ALA A 281 -13.49 -5.07 -39.81
CA ALA A 281 -14.37 -6.23 -39.83
C ALA A 281 -15.84 -5.92 -39.47
N ASN A 282 -16.20 -4.64 -39.36
CA ASN A 282 -17.55 -4.13 -39.03
C ASN A 282 -18.00 -4.45 -37.56
N PHE A 283 -17.09 -4.70 -36.64
CA PHE A 283 -17.46 -4.77 -35.24
C PHE A 283 -17.55 -3.37 -34.59
N ARG A 284 -18.60 -3.15 -33.84
CA ARG A 284 -18.82 -1.89 -33.11
C ARG A 284 -18.17 -1.98 -31.72
N ILE A 285 -17.10 -1.20 -31.56
CA ILE A 285 -16.36 -1.13 -30.29
C ILE A 285 -17.03 -0.08 -29.40
N GLU A 286 -17.33 -0.46 -28.16
CA GLU A 286 -17.83 0.44 -27.12
C GLU A 286 -16.67 0.98 -26.27
N GLU A 287 -15.73 0.13 -25.91
CA GLU A 287 -14.60 0.50 -25.05
C GLU A 287 -13.36 -0.35 -25.39
N VAL A 288 -12.18 0.27 -25.26
CA VAL A 288 -10.88 -0.43 -25.31
C VAL A 288 -10.07 -0.02 -24.09
N ARG A 289 -9.68 -1.00 -23.26
CA ARG A 289 -8.79 -0.81 -22.13
C ARG A 289 -7.55 -1.66 -22.30
N ARG A 290 -6.38 -1.11 -21.95
CA ARG A 290 -5.22 -1.95 -21.73
C ARG A 290 -5.45 -2.73 -20.45
N SER A 291 -5.41 -4.05 -20.52
CA SER A 291 -5.48 -4.91 -19.35
C SER A 291 -4.09 -4.92 -18.72
N SER A 292 -3.94 -4.24 -17.60
CA SER A 292 -2.85 -4.49 -16.65
C SER A 292 -3.38 -5.44 -15.60
N ARG A 293 -2.57 -6.39 -15.17
CA ARG A 293 -2.95 -7.18 -13.97
C ARG A 293 -3.09 -6.24 -12.79
N SER A 294 -4.15 -6.39 -12.04
CA SER A 294 -4.30 -5.69 -10.77
C SER A 294 -3.38 -6.32 -9.72
N LEU A 295 -3.00 -5.53 -8.74
CA LEU A 295 -2.28 -6.04 -7.57
C LEU A 295 -3.12 -7.11 -6.83
N GLU A 296 -4.45 -7.04 -6.94
CA GLU A 296 -5.38 -8.02 -6.37
C GLU A 296 -5.22 -9.40 -7.04
N GLU A 297 -5.14 -9.48 -8.37
CA GLU A 297 -4.91 -10.74 -9.08
C GLU A 297 -3.58 -11.38 -8.69
N ILE A 298 -2.53 -10.57 -8.61
CA ILE A 298 -1.20 -11.00 -8.19
C ILE A 298 -1.21 -11.51 -6.73
N TYR A 299 -1.91 -10.79 -5.87
CA TYR A 299 -2.07 -11.17 -4.47
C TYR A 299 -2.79 -12.51 -4.34
N LEU A 300 -3.91 -12.71 -5.03
CA LEU A 300 -4.69 -13.95 -4.99
C LEU A 300 -3.89 -15.15 -5.51
N GLU A 301 -3.08 -14.97 -6.56
CA GLU A 301 -2.22 -16.02 -7.10
C GLU A 301 -1.19 -16.51 -6.06
N HIS A 302 -0.61 -15.60 -5.28
CA HIS A 302 0.47 -15.92 -4.36
C HIS A 302 0.00 -16.29 -2.94
N VAL A 303 -1.18 -15.80 -2.53
CA VAL A 303 -1.77 -16.06 -1.21
C VAL A 303 -2.73 -17.24 -1.26
N GLY A 304 -3.59 -17.34 -2.30
CA GLY A 304 -4.54 -18.44 -2.45
C GLY A 304 -3.87 -19.82 -2.57
N SER A 305 -2.69 -19.89 -3.15
CA SER A 305 -1.89 -21.13 -3.20
C SER A 305 -1.27 -21.53 -1.86
N ALA A 306 -1.14 -20.59 -0.92
CA ALA A 306 -0.55 -20.85 0.40
C ALA A 306 -1.59 -21.33 1.45
N GLU A 307 -2.86 -20.96 1.31
CA GLU A 307 -3.96 -21.46 2.18
C GLU A 307 -4.37 -22.90 1.86
N VAL A 308 -4.12 -23.38 0.63
CA VAL A 308 -4.40 -24.78 0.22
C VAL A 308 -3.29 -25.74 0.68
N ALA A 309 -2.12 -25.21 1.09
CA ALA A 309 -0.93 -26.01 1.47
C ALA A 309 -0.71 -26.06 3.00
N ALA A 310 -1.56 -25.46 3.83
CA ALA A 310 -1.50 -25.45 5.30
C ALA A 310 -2.69 -26.18 5.90
#